data_7292fcd22f4c020e0629e355e412efee
#
_entry.id   7292fcd22f4c020e0629e355e412efee
#
_cell.length_a   1.000
_cell.length_b   1.000
_cell.length_c   1.000
_cell.angle_alpha   90.00
_cell.angle_beta   90.00
_cell.angle_gamma   90.00
#
_symmetry.space_group_name_H-M   'P 1'
#
loop_
_entity.id
_entity.type
_entity.pdbx_description
1 polymer ?
#
loop_
_entity_poly.entity_id
_entity_poly.type
_entity_poly.pdbx_seq_one_letter_code
_entity_poly.pdbx_strand_id
1 'polypeptide(L)'
;MKILVIFIDMIRPNRLSLFNSNVKSDTQLDLSLKKIGGTYYTNCFTQGPDTPRGIGVFTTGSVPYKNGCSTRLKWPRYFLNEELKTVYDLFIERDYKMTFFSNPNERETGIFPENIANLEIHNHNYDLDKYLSDTKLEENHFVFISIPDFHWSFEDHGYTTYGEKQA
;
A
#
# COMPACT_ATOMS: atom_id res chain seq x y z
N MET A 1 12.29 12.99 11.05
CA MET A 1 12.13 12.78 9.58
C MET A 1 10.70 12.40 9.28
N LYS A 2 10.12 12.90 8.19
CA LYS A 2 8.75 12.54 7.75
C LYS A 2 8.85 11.55 6.61
N ILE A 3 8.08 10.47 6.68
CA ILE A 3 8.05 9.41 5.67
C ILE A 3 6.59 9.22 5.24
N LEU A 4 6.33 9.32 3.95
CA LEU A 4 5.03 9.05 3.35
C LEU A 4 5.16 7.86 2.40
N VAL A 5 4.35 6.82 2.62
CA VAL A 5 4.20 5.69 1.70
C VAL A 5 2.79 5.70 1.15
N ILE A 6 2.66 5.71 -0.16
CA ILE A 6 1.38 5.57 -0.86
C ILE A 6 1.40 4.23 -1.58
N PHE A 7 0.57 3.31 -1.11
CA PHE A 7 0.37 2.01 -1.71
C PHE A 7 -0.88 2.05 -2.58
N ILE A 8 -0.72 1.85 -3.88
CA ILE A 8 -1.83 1.88 -4.84
C ILE A 8 -2.04 0.46 -5.35
N ASP A 9 -3.11 -0.17 -4.90
CA ASP A 9 -3.45 -1.54 -5.30
C ASP A 9 -3.89 -1.60 -6.77
N MET A 10 -3.59 -2.72 -7.44
CA MET A 10 -4.00 -3.02 -8.81
C MET A 10 -3.54 -2.04 -9.91
N ILE A 11 -2.69 -1.06 -9.60
CA ILE A 11 -2.17 -0.16 -10.61
C ILE A 11 -1.25 -0.92 -11.58
N ARG A 12 -1.42 -0.66 -12.86
CA ARG A 12 -0.62 -1.29 -13.93
C ARG A 12 0.33 -0.27 -14.55
N PRO A 13 1.64 -0.33 -14.31
CA PRO A 13 2.60 0.62 -14.85
C PRO A 13 2.55 0.74 -16.38
N ASN A 14 2.22 -0.35 -17.10
CA ASN A 14 2.09 -0.33 -18.55
C ASN A 14 0.91 0.51 -19.08
N ARG A 15 0.02 0.99 -18.21
CA ARG A 15 -1.08 1.92 -18.52
C ARG A 15 -0.71 3.39 -18.28
N LEU A 16 0.43 3.64 -17.70
CA LEU A 16 0.93 4.98 -17.41
C LEU A 16 1.93 5.40 -18.49
N SER A 17 1.78 6.61 -19.04
CA SER A 17 2.69 7.17 -20.04
C SER A 17 4.12 7.31 -19.52
N LEU A 18 4.27 7.51 -18.21
CA LEU A 18 5.54 7.62 -17.52
C LEU A 18 6.40 6.35 -17.66
N PHE A 19 5.76 5.18 -17.76
CA PHE A 19 6.43 3.86 -17.83
C PHE A 19 6.28 3.16 -19.18
N ASN A 20 5.39 3.66 -20.06
CA ASN A 20 5.10 3.04 -21.34
C ASN A 20 4.91 4.10 -22.45
N SER A 21 5.89 4.24 -23.30
CA SER A 21 5.90 5.20 -24.43
C SER A 21 4.79 4.97 -25.46
N ASN A 22 4.14 3.80 -25.48
CA ASN A 22 2.99 3.53 -26.34
C ASN A 22 1.69 4.17 -25.84
N VAL A 23 1.64 4.56 -24.57
CA VAL A 23 0.51 5.33 -24.01
C VAL A 23 0.65 6.78 -24.46
N LYS A 24 -0.31 7.26 -25.25
CA LYS A 24 -0.21 8.57 -25.94
C LYS A 24 -0.73 9.77 -25.12
N SER A 25 -1.42 9.50 -24.02
CA SER A 25 -1.97 10.54 -23.15
C SER A 25 -1.58 10.32 -21.69
N ASP A 26 -1.27 11.41 -21.01
CA ASP A 26 -1.01 11.37 -19.56
C ASP A 26 -2.32 11.17 -18.78
N THR A 27 -2.31 10.30 -17.80
CA THR A 27 -3.34 10.24 -16.77
C THR A 27 -3.09 11.32 -15.70
N GLN A 28 -4.07 11.58 -14.83
CA GLN A 28 -3.87 12.50 -13.70
C GLN A 28 -2.75 12.01 -12.77
N LEU A 29 -2.59 10.70 -12.65
CA LEU A 29 -1.49 10.12 -11.88
C LEU A 29 -0.14 10.36 -12.55
N ASP A 30 -0.03 10.22 -13.89
CA ASP A 30 1.20 10.56 -14.61
C ASP A 30 1.60 12.02 -14.37
N LEU A 31 0.63 12.94 -14.48
CA LEU A 31 0.87 14.36 -14.25
C LEU A 31 1.33 14.65 -12.81
N SER A 32 0.70 13.99 -11.84
CA SER A 32 1.06 14.13 -10.42
C SER A 32 2.47 13.60 -10.15
N LEU A 33 2.81 12.41 -10.65
CA LEU A 33 4.13 11.82 -10.50
C LEU A 33 5.21 12.66 -11.17
N LYS A 34 4.96 13.15 -12.38
CA LYS A 34 5.88 14.06 -13.09
C LYS A 34 6.12 15.36 -12.32
N LYS A 35 5.07 15.90 -11.69
CA LYS A 35 5.16 17.12 -10.87
C LYS A 35 5.96 16.90 -9.58
N ILE A 36 5.76 15.77 -8.91
CA ILE A 36 6.51 15.40 -7.69
C ILE A 36 7.98 15.18 -8.03
N GLY A 37 8.25 14.57 -9.18
CA GLY A 37 9.60 14.18 -9.58
C GLY A 37 10.15 13.00 -8.76
N GLY A 38 11.46 12.83 -8.80
CA GLY A 38 12.14 11.79 -8.04
C GLY A 38 12.70 10.66 -8.92
N THR A 39 12.95 9.50 -8.30
CA THR A 39 13.51 8.32 -8.97
C THR A 39 12.39 7.31 -9.28
N TYR A 40 12.34 6.85 -10.52
CA TYR A 40 11.39 5.85 -10.98
C TYR A 40 12.11 4.52 -11.23
N TYR A 41 11.64 3.45 -10.56
CA TYR A 41 12.16 2.11 -10.74
C TYR A 41 11.31 1.35 -11.76
N THR A 42 11.83 1.14 -12.96
CA THR A 42 11.12 0.49 -14.06
C THR A 42 11.17 -1.04 -14.01
N ASN A 43 12.14 -1.58 -13.27
CA ASN A 43 12.35 -3.03 -13.09
C ASN A 43 12.12 -3.45 -11.63
N CYS A 44 10.99 -3.04 -11.06
CA CYS A 44 10.60 -3.44 -9.72
C CYS A 44 9.62 -4.62 -9.80
N PHE A 45 9.97 -5.73 -9.16
CA PHE A 45 9.18 -6.96 -9.16
C PHE A 45 8.62 -7.23 -7.77
N THR A 46 7.31 -7.48 -7.69
CA THR A 46 6.71 -7.96 -6.46
C THR A 46 7.10 -9.43 -6.20
N GLN A 47 7.26 -9.77 -4.95
CA GLN A 47 7.56 -11.13 -4.51
C GLN A 47 6.31 -12.01 -4.33
N GLY A 48 5.13 -11.46 -4.56
CA GLY A 48 3.87 -12.17 -4.48
C GLY A 48 2.77 -11.51 -5.30
N PRO A 49 1.77 -12.27 -5.76
CA PRO A 49 0.77 -11.80 -6.70
C PRO A 49 -0.41 -11.08 -6.04
N ASP A 50 -0.44 -10.98 -4.72
CA ASP A 50 -1.53 -10.40 -3.96
C ASP A 50 -1.05 -9.40 -2.90
N THR A 51 -1.96 -8.55 -2.46
CA THR A 51 -1.73 -7.48 -1.49
C THR A 51 -1.13 -7.99 -0.18
N PRO A 52 -1.64 -9.06 0.47
CA PRO A 52 -1.05 -9.52 1.73
C PRO A 52 0.41 -9.95 1.61
N ARG A 53 0.79 -10.62 0.52
CA ARG A 53 2.20 -11.01 0.31
C ARG A 53 3.07 -9.79 0.02
N GLY A 54 2.58 -8.85 -0.80
CA GLY A 54 3.28 -7.60 -1.09
C GLY A 54 3.53 -6.77 0.16
N ILE A 55 2.50 -6.57 0.98
CA ILE A 55 2.61 -5.84 2.25
C ILE A 55 3.50 -6.61 3.24
N GLY A 56 3.37 -7.93 3.34
CA GLY A 56 4.24 -8.73 4.21
C GLY A 56 5.72 -8.58 3.86
N VAL A 57 6.07 -8.52 2.57
CA VAL A 57 7.45 -8.24 2.12
C VAL A 57 7.87 -6.83 2.48
N PHE A 58 7.03 -5.84 2.22
CA PHE A 58 7.30 -4.44 2.61
C PHE A 58 7.53 -4.31 4.13
N THR A 59 6.70 -4.97 4.92
CA THR A 59 6.74 -4.91 6.38
C THR A 59 8.00 -5.55 6.97
N THR A 60 8.41 -6.71 6.42
CA THR A 60 9.48 -7.53 7.02
C THR A 60 10.81 -7.47 6.27
N GLY A 61 10.84 -6.94 5.05
CA GLY A 61 12.00 -7.01 4.17
C GLY A 61 12.36 -8.44 3.73
N SER A 62 11.47 -9.42 3.99
CA SER A 62 11.71 -10.85 3.75
C SER A 62 10.72 -11.43 2.74
N VAL A 63 11.17 -12.37 1.94
CA VAL A 63 10.32 -13.06 0.94
C VAL A 63 9.20 -13.86 1.61
N PRO A 64 8.04 -14.06 0.93
CA PRO A 64 6.84 -14.63 1.54
C PRO A 64 7.02 -15.99 2.22
N TYR A 65 7.87 -16.87 1.69
CA TYR A 65 8.10 -18.18 2.31
C TYR A 65 8.91 -18.09 3.62
N LYS A 66 9.68 -17.02 3.83
CA LYS A 66 10.43 -16.79 5.08
C LYS A 66 9.59 -16.02 6.09
N ASN A 67 8.82 -15.04 5.63
CA ASN A 67 7.98 -14.25 6.53
C ASN A 67 6.63 -14.90 6.86
N GLY A 68 6.33 -16.05 6.26
CA GLY A 68 5.11 -16.81 6.53
C GLY A 68 3.91 -16.41 5.66
N CYS A 69 3.94 -15.26 4.97
CA CYS A 69 2.80 -14.75 4.18
C CYS A 69 2.43 -15.65 2.99
N SER A 70 3.19 -16.69 2.68
CA SER A 70 2.80 -17.72 1.70
C SER A 70 1.68 -18.63 2.22
N THR A 71 1.44 -18.64 3.52
CA THR A 71 0.47 -19.53 4.17
C THR A 71 -0.75 -18.76 4.64
N ARG A 72 -1.93 -19.16 4.20
CA ARG A 72 -3.20 -18.69 4.78
C ARG A 72 -3.53 -19.52 6.01
N LEU A 73 -3.87 -18.85 7.10
CA LEU A 73 -4.41 -19.53 8.29
C LEU A 73 -5.89 -19.90 8.06
N LYS A 74 -6.71 -18.90 7.77
CA LYS A 74 -8.13 -18.99 7.42
C LYS A 74 -8.49 -17.72 6.69
N TRP A 75 -9.13 -17.81 5.52
CA TRP A 75 -9.55 -16.62 4.78
C TRP A 75 -10.31 -15.60 5.67
N PRO A 76 -9.97 -14.32 5.62
CA PRO A 76 -8.92 -13.66 4.82
C PRO A 76 -7.51 -13.63 5.44
N ARG A 77 -7.32 -14.25 6.63
CA ARG A 77 -6.08 -14.15 7.41
C ARG A 77 -4.90 -14.91 6.81
N TYR A 78 -3.77 -14.26 6.82
CA TYR A 78 -2.46 -14.84 6.49
C TYR A 78 -1.65 -15.06 7.78
N PHE A 79 -0.68 -15.95 7.69
CA PHE A 79 0.32 -16.12 8.72
C PHE A 79 1.45 -15.08 8.49
N LEU A 80 1.85 -14.38 9.54
CA LEU A 80 3.08 -13.60 9.57
C LEU A 80 3.95 -14.17 10.69
N ASN A 81 5.23 -14.42 10.39
CA ASN A 81 6.16 -14.94 11.38
C ASN A 81 6.48 -13.85 12.41
N GLU A 82 5.98 -14.02 13.63
CA GLU A 82 6.10 -13.09 14.74
C GLU A 82 7.53 -12.93 15.28
N GLU A 83 8.45 -13.84 14.93
CA GLU A 83 9.86 -13.72 15.28
C GLU A 83 10.61 -12.70 14.43
N LEU A 84 10.03 -12.28 13.31
CA LEU A 84 10.66 -11.31 12.44
C LEU A 84 10.39 -9.89 12.91
N LYS A 85 11.47 -9.13 13.05
CA LYS A 85 11.39 -7.70 13.27
C LYS A 85 10.80 -7.01 12.04
N THR A 86 9.80 -6.18 12.25
CA THR A 86 9.13 -5.44 11.21
C THR A 86 9.68 -4.02 11.07
N VAL A 87 9.37 -3.35 9.97
CA VAL A 87 9.66 -1.92 9.80
C VAL A 87 8.96 -1.07 10.87
N TYR A 88 7.81 -1.52 11.36
CA TYR A 88 7.05 -0.84 12.41
C TYR A 88 7.78 -0.91 13.76
N ASP A 89 8.39 -2.04 14.10
CA ASP A 89 9.23 -2.16 15.29
C ASP A 89 10.39 -1.17 15.25
N LEU A 90 10.98 -0.98 14.06
CA LEU A 90 12.05 0.00 13.86
C LEU A 90 11.57 1.44 14.02
N PHE A 91 10.32 1.73 13.65
CA PHE A 91 9.73 3.05 13.85
C PHE A 91 9.43 3.31 15.33
N ILE A 92 8.90 2.32 16.04
CA ILE A 92 8.67 2.42 17.49
C ILE A 92 9.99 2.70 18.24
N GLU A 93 11.04 1.95 17.93
CA GLU A 93 12.37 2.13 18.54
C GLU A 93 12.98 3.52 18.29
N ARG A 94 12.47 4.26 17.33
CA ARG A 94 12.94 5.61 16.95
C ARG A 94 11.91 6.70 17.25
N ASP A 95 10.94 6.41 18.10
CA ASP A 95 9.89 7.34 18.53
C ASP A 95 9.12 7.97 17.35
N TYR A 96 8.84 7.18 16.30
CA TYR A 96 7.96 7.63 15.24
C TYR A 96 6.50 7.52 15.68
N LYS A 97 5.73 8.57 15.39
CA LYS A 97 4.28 8.47 15.31
C LYS A 97 3.93 7.84 13.95
N MET A 98 2.97 6.93 13.96
CA MET A 98 2.51 6.24 12.75
C MET A 98 1.04 6.54 12.52
N THR A 99 0.67 6.85 11.27
CA THR A 99 -0.73 7.04 10.86
C THR A 99 -1.01 6.22 9.61
N PHE A 100 -2.04 5.40 9.66
CA PHE A 100 -2.44 4.52 8.56
C PHE A 100 -3.82 4.89 8.06
N PHE A 101 -3.95 4.97 6.74
CA PHE A 101 -5.21 5.02 6.03
C PHE A 101 -5.35 3.71 5.26
N SER A 102 -6.21 2.82 5.73
CA SER A 102 -6.34 1.47 5.17
C SER A 102 -7.79 1.00 5.13
N ASN A 103 -8.08 0.07 4.23
CA ASN A 103 -9.38 -0.58 4.15
C ASN A 103 -9.54 -1.56 5.34
N PRO A 104 -10.73 -1.64 5.97
CA PRO A 104 -11.00 -2.65 6.99
C PRO A 104 -10.68 -4.08 6.54
N ASN A 105 -10.99 -4.45 5.30
CA ASN A 105 -10.70 -5.78 4.75
C ASN A 105 -9.21 -6.09 4.69
N GLU A 106 -8.37 -5.09 4.42
CA GLU A 106 -6.92 -5.25 4.44
C GLU A 106 -6.41 -5.56 5.85
N ARG A 107 -6.99 -4.91 6.85
CA ARG A 107 -6.65 -5.14 8.28
C ARG A 107 -6.99 -6.54 8.74
N GLU A 108 -8.08 -7.12 8.24
CA GLU A 108 -8.48 -8.50 8.56
C GLU A 108 -7.47 -9.55 8.08
N THR A 109 -6.57 -9.19 7.17
CA THR A 109 -5.51 -10.11 6.70
C THR A 109 -4.51 -10.50 7.78
N GLY A 110 -4.37 -9.69 8.85
CA GLY A 110 -3.39 -9.88 9.92
C GLY A 110 -1.95 -9.50 9.53
N ILE A 111 -1.76 -8.86 8.35
CA ILE A 111 -0.45 -8.40 7.89
C ILE A 111 -0.21 -6.93 8.27
N PHE A 112 -1.28 -6.16 8.42
CA PHE A 112 -1.21 -4.80 8.92
C PHE A 112 -1.10 -4.80 10.45
N PRO A 113 -0.29 -3.91 11.01
CA PRO A 113 -0.22 -3.79 12.46
C PRO A 113 -1.54 -3.25 13.00
N GLU A 114 -2.01 -3.82 14.08
CA GLU A 114 -3.20 -3.29 14.74
C GLU A 114 -2.82 -2.98 16.20
N ASN A 115 -2.68 -3.05 17.08
CA ASN A 115 -2.45 -2.79 18.50
C ASN A 115 -0.98 -2.51 18.84
N ILE A 116 -0.32 -1.70 18.03
CA ILE A 116 1.05 -1.28 18.33
C ILE A 116 1.10 0.16 18.87
N ALA A 117 2.15 0.45 19.62
CA ALA A 117 2.35 1.78 20.19
C ALA A 117 2.50 2.85 19.11
N ASN A 118 2.01 4.06 19.40
CA ASN A 118 2.13 5.24 18.53
C ASN A 118 1.47 5.10 17.15
N LEU A 119 0.51 4.16 16.98
CA LEU A 119 -0.22 3.96 15.74
C LEU A 119 -1.65 4.50 15.84
N GLU A 120 -2.02 5.35 14.89
CA GLU A 120 -3.38 5.80 14.63
C GLU A 120 -3.86 5.23 13.29
N ILE A 121 -5.06 4.64 13.25
CA ILE A 121 -5.62 4.01 12.05
C ILE A 121 -6.93 4.68 11.65
N HIS A 122 -6.99 5.13 10.41
CA HIS A 122 -8.19 5.68 9.77
C HIS A 122 -8.64 4.76 8.63
N ASN A 123 -9.93 4.83 8.30
CA ASN A 123 -10.44 4.22 7.07
C ASN A 123 -9.94 4.99 5.85
N HIS A 124 -9.78 4.29 4.72
CA HIS A 124 -9.30 4.88 3.46
C HIS A 124 -10.20 6.02 2.93
N ASN A 125 -11.49 6.03 3.25
CA ASN A 125 -12.44 7.12 2.91
C ASN A 125 -12.41 8.29 3.92
N TYR A 126 -11.50 8.27 4.88
CA TYR A 126 -11.28 9.42 5.73
C TYR A 126 -10.81 10.61 4.88
N ASP A 127 -11.30 11.81 5.20
CA ASP A 127 -10.91 13.03 4.49
C ASP A 127 -9.40 13.30 4.69
N LEU A 128 -8.61 12.81 3.76
CA LEU A 128 -7.15 12.93 3.79
C LEU A 128 -6.72 14.40 3.68
N ASP A 129 -7.42 15.21 2.88
CA ASP A 129 -7.09 16.62 2.71
C ASP A 129 -7.31 17.37 4.04
N LYS A 130 -8.42 17.07 4.71
CA LYS A 130 -8.70 17.60 6.03
C LYS A 130 -7.65 17.15 7.05
N TYR A 131 -7.29 15.86 7.06
CA TYR A 131 -6.25 15.35 7.95
C TYR A 131 -4.91 16.08 7.74
N LEU A 132 -4.48 16.23 6.49
CA LEU A 132 -3.22 16.88 6.16
C LEU A 132 -3.22 18.39 6.47
N SER A 133 -4.39 19.05 6.37
CA SER A 133 -4.53 20.47 6.73
C SER A 133 -4.57 20.70 8.23
N ASP A 134 -5.25 19.83 8.97
CA ASP A 134 -5.50 19.98 10.41
C ASP A 134 -4.37 19.41 11.27
N THR A 135 -3.61 18.45 10.71
CA THR A 135 -2.57 17.74 11.44
C THR A 135 -1.20 18.37 11.23
N LYS A 136 -0.62 18.92 12.30
CA LYS A 136 0.80 19.26 12.30
C LYS A 136 1.62 17.98 12.42
N LEU A 137 2.13 17.48 11.27
CA LEU A 137 2.99 16.31 11.27
C LEU A 137 4.22 16.58 12.16
N GLU A 138 4.43 15.71 13.13
CA GLU A 138 5.58 15.76 14.03
C GLU A 138 6.90 15.51 13.28
N GLU A 139 8.03 15.73 13.95
CA GLU A 139 9.34 15.59 13.31
C GLU A 139 9.61 14.16 12.85
N ASN A 140 9.23 13.16 13.65
CA ASN A 140 9.31 11.74 13.34
C ASN A 140 7.91 11.18 13.08
N HIS A 141 7.46 11.23 11.83
CA HIS A 141 6.13 10.77 11.46
C HIS A 141 6.18 9.88 10.22
N PHE A 142 5.56 8.72 10.34
CA PHE A 142 5.34 7.78 9.24
C PHE A 142 3.86 7.75 8.88
N VAL A 143 3.55 8.04 7.64
CA VAL A 143 2.17 7.97 7.11
C VAL A 143 2.11 6.91 6.03
N PHE A 144 1.21 5.96 6.17
CA PHE A 144 0.92 4.93 5.18
C PHE A 144 -0.51 5.11 4.66
N ILE A 145 -0.64 5.22 3.34
CA ILE A 145 -1.93 5.36 2.66
C ILE A 145 -2.12 4.20 1.70
N SER A 146 -3.15 3.39 1.94
CA SER A 146 -3.59 2.35 0.99
C SER A 146 -4.74 2.88 0.14
N ILE A 147 -4.60 2.80 -1.17
CA ILE A 147 -5.59 3.25 -2.16
C ILE A 147 -6.11 2.03 -2.91
N PRO A 148 -7.31 1.50 -2.58
CA PRO A 148 -7.89 0.34 -3.24
C PRO A 148 -8.75 0.68 -4.47
N ASP A 149 -8.88 1.95 -4.85
CA ASP A 149 -9.85 2.44 -5.83
C ASP A 149 -9.75 1.75 -7.20
N PHE A 150 -8.54 1.35 -7.61
CA PHE A 150 -8.35 0.62 -8.85
C PHE A 150 -8.83 -0.84 -8.79
N HIS A 151 -8.99 -1.39 -7.59
CA HIS A 151 -9.52 -2.74 -7.40
C HIS A 151 -11.05 -2.78 -7.62
N TRP A 152 -11.76 -1.82 -7.02
CA TRP A 152 -13.22 -1.78 -7.03
C TRP A 152 -13.81 -1.29 -8.34
N SER A 153 -13.13 -0.38 -9.04
CA SER A 153 -13.63 0.16 -10.32
C SER A 153 -13.73 -0.88 -11.44
N PHE A 154 -13.03 -2.01 -11.32
CA PHE A 154 -13.19 -3.11 -12.29
C PHE A 154 -14.50 -3.86 -12.08
N GLU A 155 -14.95 -4.04 -10.85
CA GLU A 155 -16.22 -4.70 -10.52
C GLU A 155 -17.41 -3.81 -10.88
N ASP A 156 -17.36 -2.52 -10.56
CA ASP A 156 -18.41 -1.54 -10.79
C ASP A 156 -18.69 -1.29 -12.30
N HIS A 157 -17.68 -1.47 -13.14
CA HIS A 157 -17.81 -1.28 -14.59
C HIS A 157 -17.98 -2.58 -15.38
N GLY A 158 -18.23 -3.69 -14.74
CA GLY A 158 -18.47 -4.98 -15.39
C GLY A 158 -17.25 -5.57 -16.10
N TYR A 159 -16.04 -5.26 -15.62
CA TYR A 159 -14.82 -5.89 -16.10
C TYR A 159 -14.51 -7.15 -15.31
N THR A 160 -14.04 -8.19 -15.98
CA THR A 160 -13.49 -9.37 -15.32
C THR A 160 -12.14 -9.05 -14.68
N THR A 161 -11.62 -9.97 -13.88
CA THR A 161 -10.36 -9.85 -13.12
C THR A 161 -9.13 -9.41 -13.95
N TYR A 162 -9.22 -9.36 -15.25
CA TYR A 162 -8.14 -8.93 -16.16
C TYR A 162 -8.48 -7.68 -16.99
N GLY A 163 -9.56 -6.97 -16.66
CA GLY A 163 -9.98 -5.77 -17.37
C GLY A 163 -10.66 -6.06 -18.73
N GLU A 164 -11.16 -7.25 -18.93
CA GLU A 164 -12.03 -7.60 -20.05
C GLU A 164 -13.48 -7.26 -19.70
N LYS A 165 -14.19 -6.59 -20.60
CA LYS A 165 -15.60 -6.28 -20.42
C LYS A 165 -16.41 -7.58 -20.53
N GLN A 166 -17.28 -7.84 -19.59
CA GLN A 166 -18.23 -8.94 -19.73
C GLN A 166 -19.12 -8.68 -20.92
N ALA A 167 -19.19 -9.66 -21.83
CA ALA A 167 -19.99 -9.59 -23.04
C ALA A 167 -21.50 -9.72 -22.75
#